data_fd472d113febc03a4e4c1c63b2150042
#
_entry.id   fd472d113febc03a4e4c1c63b2150042
#
_cell.length_a   1.000
_cell.length_b   1.000
_cell.length_c   1.000
_cell.angle_alpha   90.00
_cell.angle_beta   90.00
_cell.angle_gamma   90.00
#
_symmetry.space_group_name_H-M   'P 1'
#
loop_
_entity.id
_entity.type
_entity.pdbx_description
1 polymer ?
#
loop_
_entity_poly.entity_id
_entity_poly.type
_entity_poly.pdbx_seq_one_letter_code
_entity_poly.pdbx_strand_id
1 'polypeptide(L)'
;TTSIVELNPERIQNSMELQIDAMGKAEHGFSTSIGFVCQNIFGIIRNTVKRPSPIDYDFVDRHRMQNEMQVENVKASHARAADLPFVSTNDVLTSWLLRRASTSRGLMAVNWRNRLEGHTHLHAGNYENIILYDEEDYATPGMIRKSLSLSSSSDSCSYKRVVTKETFPSFWNVVSTKFSLVTNWSSFAMPNIIEGCVEDLHFPLVLPGTVPFPMFVVFRAGAGKLGLCYAPDAISGDGNGDGVDARDPFAGLADFLV
;
A
#
# COMPACT_ATOMS: atom_id res chain seq x y z
N THR A 1 33.05 -3.72 -17.60
CA THR A 1 33.45 -4.08 -16.21
C THR A 1 32.32 -3.64 -15.29
N THR A 2 31.43 -4.57 -14.95
CA THR A 2 30.42 -4.38 -13.92
C THR A 2 31.14 -4.36 -12.56
N SER A 3 31.19 -3.22 -11.93
CA SER A 3 31.66 -3.12 -10.56
C SER A 3 30.66 -3.86 -9.66
N ILE A 4 31.10 -4.91 -8.99
CA ILE A 4 30.35 -5.55 -7.91
C ILE A 4 30.22 -4.48 -6.81
N VAL A 5 28.98 -4.05 -6.56
CA VAL A 5 28.69 -3.13 -5.46
C VAL A 5 28.81 -3.94 -4.17
N GLU A 6 29.85 -3.71 -3.41
CA GLU A 6 30.03 -4.31 -2.08
C GLU A 6 28.87 -3.93 -1.16
N LEU A 7 28.30 -4.94 -0.48
CA LEU A 7 27.28 -4.68 0.55
C LEU A 7 27.94 -3.93 1.71
N ASN A 8 27.61 -2.67 1.86
CA ASN A 8 28.16 -1.83 2.93
C ASN A 8 27.22 -1.90 4.17
N PRO A 9 27.67 -2.49 5.30
CA PRO A 9 26.89 -2.57 6.54
C PRO A 9 26.52 -1.19 7.12
N GLU A 10 27.39 -0.21 7.01
CA GLU A 10 27.16 1.17 7.49
C GLU A 10 25.93 1.78 6.77
N ARG A 11 25.74 1.45 5.50
CA ARG A 11 24.61 1.92 4.73
C ARG A 11 23.28 1.39 5.24
N ILE A 12 23.26 0.15 5.73
CA ILE A 12 22.04 -0.43 6.33
C ILE A 12 21.72 0.29 7.62
N GLN A 13 22.72 0.54 8.45
CA GLN A 13 22.53 1.26 9.71
C GLN A 13 22.09 2.70 9.47
N ASN A 14 22.74 3.44 8.58
CA ASN A 14 22.33 4.80 8.20
C ASN A 14 20.91 4.83 7.62
N SER A 15 20.53 3.81 6.85
CA SER A 15 19.16 3.67 6.33
C SER A 15 18.14 3.51 7.45
N MET A 16 18.43 2.71 8.48
CA MET A 16 17.54 2.54 9.63
C MET A 16 17.39 3.85 10.42
N GLU A 17 18.47 4.55 10.66
CA GLU A 17 18.44 5.84 11.36
C GLU A 17 17.59 6.86 10.62
N LEU A 18 17.78 7.02 9.31
CA LEU A 18 16.98 7.91 8.47
C LEU A 18 15.47 7.51 8.45
N GLN A 19 15.16 6.21 8.45
CA GLN A 19 13.78 5.75 8.54
C GLN A 19 13.17 6.05 9.92
N ILE A 20 13.92 5.84 11.00
CA ILE A 20 13.48 6.17 12.35
C ILE A 20 13.22 7.69 12.48
N ASP A 21 14.08 8.52 11.93
CA ASP A 21 13.90 9.98 11.93
C ASP A 21 12.65 10.37 11.12
N ALA A 22 12.42 9.73 9.98
CA ALA A 22 11.29 10.02 9.10
C ALA A 22 9.94 9.54 9.65
N MET A 23 9.89 8.38 10.32
CA MET A 23 8.64 7.75 10.79
C MET A 23 8.41 7.94 12.30
N GLY A 24 9.47 8.13 13.06
CA GLY A 24 9.48 7.94 14.51
C GLY A 24 9.73 6.47 14.90
N LYS A 25 10.39 6.30 16.04
CA LYS A 25 10.85 4.99 16.54
C LYS A 25 9.71 3.97 16.70
N ALA A 26 8.55 4.40 17.16
CA ALA A 26 7.41 3.51 17.39
C ALA A 26 6.82 2.99 16.08
N GLU A 27 6.59 3.86 15.09
CA GLU A 27 6.07 3.47 13.78
C GLU A 27 7.06 2.56 13.05
N HIS A 28 8.34 2.94 13.01
CA HIS A 28 9.40 2.14 12.41
C HIS A 28 9.49 0.73 13.03
N GLY A 29 9.36 0.63 14.35
CA GLY A 29 9.46 -0.64 15.08
C GLY A 29 8.21 -1.51 15.01
N PHE A 30 7.09 -1.04 14.45
CA PHE A 30 5.85 -1.81 14.41
C PHE A 30 6.00 -3.13 13.65
N SER A 31 6.60 -3.10 12.46
CA SER A 31 6.77 -4.29 11.60
C SER A 31 7.65 -5.39 12.22
N THR A 32 8.49 -5.04 13.18
CA THR A 32 9.35 -5.96 13.93
C THR A 32 8.84 -6.25 15.35
N SER A 33 7.71 -5.66 15.73
CA SER A 33 7.13 -5.89 17.06
C SER A 33 6.71 -7.34 17.26
N ILE A 34 6.88 -7.86 18.46
CA ILE A 34 6.50 -9.24 18.81
C ILE A 34 5.04 -9.52 18.48
N GLY A 35 4.13 -8.58 18.73
CA GLY A 35 2.71 -8.70 18.39
C GLY A 35 2.47 -8.91 16.90
N PHE A 36 3.12 -8.11 16.05
CA PHE A 36 2.99 -8.23 14.60
C PHE A 36 3.63 -9.52 14.06
N VAL A 37 4.78 -9.91 14.58
CA VAL A 37 5.43 -11.18 14.22
C VAL A 37 4.55 -12.37 14.59
N CYS A 38 3.99 -12.41 15.81
CA CYS A 38 3.05 -13.46 16.22
C CYS A 38 1.82 -13.51 15.31
N GLN A 39 1.24 -12.36 14.99
CA GLN A 39 0.08 -12.27 14.11
C GLN A 39 0.38 -12.82 12.70
N ASN A 40 1.57 -12.53 12.16
CA ASN A 40 2.02 -13.10 10.89
C ASN A 40 2.16 -14.63 10.96
N ILE A 41 2.77 -15.16 12.01
CA ILE A 41 2.92 -16.60 12.21
C ILE A 41 1.55 -17.28 12.28
N PHE A 42 0.63 -16.73 13.08
CA PHE A 42 -0.74 -17.27 13.17
C PHE A 42 -1.49 -17.18 11.84
N GLY A 43 -1.30 -16.11 11.08
CA GLY A 43 -1.86 -15.96 9.74
C GLY A 43 -1.37 -17.04 8.78
N ILE A 44 -0.06 -17.30 8.76
CA ILE A 44 0.54 -18.35 7.93
C ILE A 44 0.03 -19.73 8.34
N ILE A 45 0.01 -20.05 9.64
CA ILE A 45 -0.51 -21.33 10.15
C ILE A 45 -1.97 -21.48 9.73
N ARG A 46 -2.79 -20.46 9.92
CA ARG A 46 -4.20 -20.48 9.51
C ARG A 46 -4.35 -20.76 8.01
N ASN A 47 -3.55 -20.09 7.17
CA ASN A 47 -3.58 -20.27 5.73
C ASN A 47 -3.05 -21.65 5.28
N THR A 48 -2.16 -22.25 6.07
CA THR A 48 -1.69 -23.63 5.82
C THR A 48 -2.77 -24.67 6.15
N VAL A 49 -3.57 -24.43 7.19
CA VAL A 49 -4.67 -25.32 7.61
C VAL A 49 -5.92 -25.11 6.75
N LYS A 50 -6.23 -23.87 6.42
CA LYS A 50 -7.35 -23.54 5.52
C LYS A 50 -6.83 -23.46 4.10
N ARG A 51 -7.59 -24.02 3.15
CA ARG A 51 -7.24 -23.84 1.74
C ARG A 51 -7.26 -22.33 1.42
N PRO A 52 -6.13 -21.74 1.01
CA PRO A 52 -6.09 -20.33 0.70
C PRO A 52 -6.98 -20.01 -0.50
N SER A 53 -7.59 -18.84 -0.48
CA SER A 53 -8.33 -18.32 -1.64
C SER A 53 -7.39 -18.14 -2.83
N PRO A 54 -7.87 -18.40 -4.05
CA PRO A 54 -7.10 -18.08 -5.24
C PRO A 54 -6.76 -16.59 -5.28
N ILE A 55 -5.75 -16.25 -6.05
CA ILE A 55 -5.42 -14.84 -6.33
C ILE A 55 -6.13 -14.44 -7.62
N ASP A 56 -6.81 -13.32 -7.58
CA ASP A 56 -7.45 -12.69 -8.74
C ASP A 56 -6.70 -11.44 -9.18
N TYR A 57 -6.89 -11.10 -10.44
CA TYR A 57 -6.31 -9.92 -11.07
C TYR A 57 -7.40 -9.13 -11.76
N ASP A 58 -7.47 -7.85 -11.43
CA ASP A 58 -8.33 -6.89 -12.10
C ASP A 58 -7.53 -5.82 -12.81
N PHE A 59 -8.04 -5.31 -13.93
CA PHE A 59 -7.33 -4.36 -14.77
C PHE A 59 -8.19 -3.15 -15.05
N VAL A 60 -7.61 -1.97 -14.83
CA VAL A 60 -8.27 -0.69 -15.06
C VAL A 60 -7.46 0.11 -16.07
N ASP A 61 -8.08 0.44 -17.17
CA ASP A 61 -7.47 1.33 -18.15
C ASP A 61 -7.62 2.81 -17.76
N ARG A 62 -6.86 3.66 -18.45
CA ARG A 62 -6.87 5.10 -18.21
C ARG A 62 -8.25 5.73 -18.47
N HIS A 63 -8.98 5.21 -19.46
CA HIS A 63 -10.30 5.72 -19.80
C HIS A 63 -11.29 5.48 -18.65
N ARG A 64 -11.35 4.25 -18.14
CA ARG A 64 -12.19 3.91 -16.98
C ARG A 64 -11.83 4.75 -15.75
N MET A 65 -10.54 4.92 -15.48
CA MET A 65 -10.09 5.75 -14.35
C MET A 65 -10.49 7.23 -14.48
N GLN A 66 -10.39 7.80 -15.66
CA GLN A 66 -10.66 9.22 -15.88
C GLN A 66 -12.15 9.53 -16.06
N ASN A 67 -12.87 8.72 -16.82
CA ASN A 67 -14.23 9.04 -17.24
C ASN A 67 -15.30 8.36 -16.38
N GLU A 68 -15.11 7.09 -16.04
CA GLU A 68 -16.10 6.38 -15.23
C GLU A 68 -15.86 6.58 -13.73
N MET A 69 -14.61 6.48 -13.29
CA MET A 69 -14.26 6.63 -11.87
C MET A 69 -13.94 8.08 -11.49
N GLN A 70 -13.85 9.01 -12.44
CA GLN A 70 -13.55 10.42 -12.23
C GLN A 70 -12.36 10.68 -11.27
N VAL A 71 -11.35 9.83 -11.29
CA VAL A 71 -10.25 9.82 -10.31
C VAL A 71 -9.56 11.20 -10.20
N GLU A 72 -9.45 11.95 -11.29
CA GLU A 72 -8.83 13.29 -11.25
C GLU A 72 -9.68 14.31 -10.48
N ASN A 73 -11.01 14.27 -10.62
CA ASN A 73 -11.91 15.14 -9.87
C ASN A 73 -11.83 14.86 -8.37
N VAL A 74 -11.75 13.60 -8.02
CA VAL A 74 -11.54 13.10 -6.66
C VAL A 74 -10.27 13.61 -6.04
N LYS A 75 -9.17 13.43 -6.75
CA LYS A 75 -7.86 13.90 -6.29
C LYS A 75 -7.90 15.40 -6.03
N ALA A 76 -8.51 16.19 -6.93
CA ALA A 76 -8.62 17.63 -6.79
C ALA A 76 -9.53 18.03 -5.62
N SER A 77 -10.66 17.34 -5.40
CA SER A 77 -11.57 17.58 -4.29
C SER A 77 -10.90 17.30 -2.95
N HIS A 78 -10.32 16.13 -2.80
CA HIS A 78 -9.64 15.74 -1.56
C HIS A 78 -8.38 16.56 -1.26
N ALA A 79 -7.64 16.99 -2.29
CA ALA A 79 -6.50 17.89 -2.10
C ALA A 79 -6.97 19.23 -1.51
N ARG A 80 -8.05 19.82 -2.07
CA ARG A 80 -8.64 21.08 -1.55
C ARG A 80 -9.17 20.92 -0.14
N ALA A 81 -9.96 19.88 0.12
CA ALA A 81 -10.56 19.63 1.43
C ALA A 81 -9.52 19.40 2.53
N ALA A 82 -8.37 18.87 2.19
CA ALA A 82 -7.30 18.59 3.12
C ALA A 82 -6.20 19.68 3.18
N ASP A 83 -6.34 20.75 2.40
CA ASP A 83 -5.33 21.81 2.21
C ASP A 83 -3.96 21.23 1.79
N LEU A 84 -3.98 20.43 0.74
CA LEU A 84 -2.80 19.74 0.22
C LEU A 84 -2.49 20.18 -1.21
N PRO A 85 -1.22 20.21 -1.63
CA PRO A 85 -0.83 20.57 -2.98
C PRO A 85 -1.36 19.56 -4.01
N PHE A 86 -1.49 18.30 -3.64
CA PHE A 86 -2.05 17.24 -4.48
C PHE A 86 -2.42 15.99 -3.68
N VAL A 87 -3.27 15.17 -4.28
CA VAL A 87 -3.53 13.78 -3.89
C VAL A 87 -3.22 12.89 -5.08
N SER A 88 -2.54 11.77 -4.87
CA SER A 88 -2.18 10.84 -5.95
C SER A 88 -3.23 9.76 -6.16
N THR A 89 -3.21 9.12 -7.31
CA THR A 89 -4.02 7.92 -7.57
C THR A 89 -3.77 6.82 -6.53
N ASN A 90 -2.52 6.66 -6.07
CA ASN A 90 -2.20 5.70 -5.02
C ASN A 90 -2.89 6.01 -3.69
N ASP A 91 -3.01 7.28 -3.32
CA ASP A 91 -3.69 7.68 -2.08
C ASP A 91 -5.18 7.36 -2.16
N VAL A 92 -5.81 7.61 -3.33
CA VAL A 92 -7.20 7.25 -3.60
C VAL A 92 -7.39 5.75 -3.48
N LEU A 93 -6.60 4.96 -4.19
CA LEU A 93 -6.71 3.50 -4.18
C LEU A 93 -6.41 2.90 -2.80
N THR A 94 -5.41 3.42 -2.08
CA THR A 94 -5.09 2.94 -0.73
C THR A 94 -6.26 3.16 0.22
N SER A 95 -6.80 4.38 0.27
CA SER A 95 -7.96 4.69 1.10
C SER A 95 -9.17 3.82 0.73
N TRP A 96 -9.48 3.71 -0.56
CA TRP A 96 -10.57 2.90 -1.07
C TRP A 96 -10.45 1.41 -0.73
N LEU A 97 -9.30 0.79 -1.04
CA LEU A 97 -9.07 -0.64 -0.84
C LEU A 97 -9.08 -1.01 0.65
N LEU A 98 -8.51 -0.18 1.53
CA LEU A 98 -8.55 -0.42 2.97
C LEU A 98 -9.98 -0.36 3.52
N ARG A 99 -10.82 0.52 3.01
CA ARG A 99 -12.24 0.59 3.38
C ARG A 99 -13.03 -0.61 2.85
N ARG A 100 -12.74 -1.06 1.63
CA ARG A 100 -13.37 -2.25 1.03
C ARG A 100 -12.96 -3.55 1.72
N ALA A 101 -11.78 -3.60 2.29
CA ALA A 101 -11.27 -4.77 2.98
C ALA A 101 -12.00 -5.10 4.29
N SER A 102 -12.90 -4.24 4.79
CA SER A 102 -13.62 -4.41 6.06
C SER A 102 -12.72 -4.91 7.19
N THR A 103 -11.53 -4.38 7.25
CA THR A 103 -10.57 -4.68 8.31
C THR A 103 -10.49 -3.49 9.24
N SER A 104 -10.31 -3.76 10.52
CA SER A 104 -10.21 -2.70 11.52
C SER A 104 -8.90 -1.93 11.42
N ARG A 105 -7.91 -2.45 10.70
CA ARG A 105 -6.61 -1.80 10.52
C ARG A 105 -6.01 -2.05 9.15
N GLY A 106 -5.55 -0.97 8.56
CA GLY A 106 -4.85 -0.95 7.28
C GLY A 106 -3.34 -0.92 7.46
N LEU A 107 -2.64 -1.49 6.50
CA LEU A 107 -1.21 -1.40 6.35
C LEU A 107 -0.91 -0.83 4.96
N MET A 108 0.06 0.08 4.88
CA MET A 108 0.56 0.55 3.59
C MET A 108 2.07 0.42 3.54
N ALA A 109 2.58 -0.26 2.53
CA ALA A 109 4.01 -0.33 2.27
C ALA A 109 4.53 0.99 1.70
N VAL A 110 5.61 1.50 2.27
CA VAL A 110 6.30 2.72 1.82
C VAL A 110 7.68 2.36 1.33
N ASN A 111 7.96 2.65 0.08
CA ASN A 111 9.28 2.51 -0.50
C ASN A 111 10.09 3.80 -0.28
N TRP A 112 11.24 3.67 0.34
CA TRP A 112 12.11 4.79 0.70
C TRP A 112 13.00 5.31 -0.43
N ARG A 113 13.07 4.60 -1.56
CA ARG A 113 13.84 5.07 -2.71
C ARG A 113 13.31 6.41 -3.21
N ASN A 114 14.22 7.35 -3.41
CA ASN A 114 13.93 8.75 -3.78
C ASN A 114 13.08 9.52 -2.76
N ARG A 115 12.99 9.03 -1.51
CA ARG A 115 12.27 9.71 -0.41
C ARG A 115 13.20 10.07 0.73
N LEU A 116 14.21 9.27 0.99
CA LEU A 116 15.23 9.55 1.98
C LEU A 116 16.55 9.87 1.29
N GLU A 117 17.37 10.69 1.93
CA GLU A 117 18.70 11.05 1.44
C GLU A 117 19.55 9.79 1.20
N GLY A 118 20.30 9.78 0.11
CA GLY A 118 21.13 8.63 -0.26
C GLY A 118 20.38 7.38 -0.73
N HIS A 119 19.03 7.35 -0.75
CA HIS A 119 18.23 6.23 -1.22
C HIS A 119 17.72 6.47 -2.63
N THR A 120 18.45 6.00 -3.63
CA THR A 120 18.08 6.15 -5.05
C THR A 120 17.47 4.86 -5.60
N HIS A 121 16.87 4.96 -6.79
CA HIS A 121 16.33 3.79 -7.51
C HIS A 121 17.40 2.77 -7.92
N LEU A 122 18.68 3.15 -7.93
CA LEU A 122 19.80 2.27 -8.27
C LEU A 122 20.21 1.33 -7.12
N HIS A 123 19.67 1.55 -5.92
CA HIS A 123 20.04 0.75 -4.77
C HIS A 123 19.29 -0.58 -4.76
N ALA A 124 20.01 -1.68 -4.87
CA ALA A 124 19.47 -3.02 -4.63
C ALA A 124 19.18 -3.24 -3.14
N GLY A 125 18.16 -4.03 -2.85
CA GLY A 125 17.75 -4.37 -1.48
C GLY A 125 16.31 -3.98 -1.18
N ASN A 126 15.81 -4.38 -0.02
CA ASN A 126 14.49 -4.01 0.45
C ASN A 126 14.55 -2.71 1.27
N TYR A 127 14.18 -1.60 0.66
CA TYR A 127 14.11 -0.27 1.29
C TYR A 127 12.65 0.10 1.53
N GLU A 128 11.92 -0.77 2.21
CA GLU A 128 10.50 -0.60 2.48
C GLU A 128 10.23 -0.70 3.98
N ASN A 129 9.20 -0.02 4.41
CA ASN A 129 8.60 -0.19 5.73
C ASN A 129 7.08 -0.06 5.61
N ILE A 130 6.39 -0.27 6.72
CA ILE A 130 4.93 -0.30 6.76
C ILE A 130 4.44 0.82 7.68
N ILE A 131 3.47 1.60 7.20
CA ILE A 131 2.67 2.48 8.05
C ILE A 131 1.41 1.71 8.44
N LEU A 132 1.12 1.69 9.73
CA LEU A 132 -0.12 1.15 10.29
C LEU A 132 -1.17 2.26 10.30
N TYR A 133 -2.39 1.96 9.87
CA TYR A 133 -3.53 2.87 9.88
C TYR A 133 -4.68 2.29 10.67
N ASP A 134 -5.30 3.09 11.51
CA ASP A 134 -6.65 2.85 12.02
C ASP A 134 -7.68 3.43 11.02
N GLU A 135 -8.96 3.13 11.19
CA GLU A 135 -10.01 3.49 10.22
C GLU A 135 -10.05 5.00 9.95
N GLU A 136 -9.84 5.81 10.96
CA GLU A 136 -9.82 7.28 10.85
C GLU A 136 -8.64 7.80 10.00
N ASP A 137 -7.51 7.09 10.00
CA ASP A 137 -6.30 7.49 9.26
C ASP A 137 -6.41 7.21 7.75
N TYR A 138 -7.23 6.23 7.34
CA TYR A 138 -7.45 5.92 5.93
C TYR A 138 -8.85 6.33 5.42
N ALA A 139 -9.63 7.02 6.25
CA ALA A 139 -10.99 7.44 5.90
C ALA A 139 -11.07 8.24 4.60
N THR A 140 -10.05 9.01 4.29
CA THR A 140 -9.98 9.80 3.04
C THR A 140 -8.60 9.72 2.38
N PRO A 141 -8.54 9.87 1.04
CA PRO A 141 -7.27 9.98 0.31
C PRO A 141 -6.35 11.10 0.83
N GLY A 142 -6.92 12.19 1.31
CA GLY A 142 -6.20 13.31 1.90
C GLY A 142 -5.44 12.91 3.18
N MET A 143 -6.01 12.03 4.02
CA MET A 143 -5.34 11.51 5.21
C MET A 143 -4.16 10.63 4.84
N ILE A 144 -4.32 9.75 3.85
CA ILE A 144 -3.19 8.95 3.31
C ILE A 144 -2.08 9.88 2.79
N ARG A 145 -2.43 10.95 2.02
CA ARG A 145 -1.42 11.90 1.54
C ARG A 145 -0.70 12.63 2.68
N LYS A 146 -1.42 13.07 3.70
CA LYS A 146 -0.82 13.73 4.88
C LYS A 146 0.19 12.83 5.59
N SER A 147 -0.07 11.53 5.67
CA SER A 147 0.86 10.58 6.29
C SER A 147 2.16 10.38 5.49
N LEU A 148 2.19 10.84 4.24
CA LEU A 148 3.35 10.77 3.34
C LEU A 148 3.96 12.14 3.05
N SER A 149 3.46 13.20 3.67
CA SER A 149 3.90 14.56 3.38
C SER A 149 5.18 14.90 4.13
N LEU A 150 6.11 15.47 3.40
CA LEU A 150 7.20 16.21 3.99
C LEU A 150 6.64 17.46 4.69
N SER A 151 6.76 17.55 6.00
CA SER A 151 6.43 18.79 6.70
C SER A 151 7.36 19.89 6.18
N SER A 152 6.77 20.97 5.68
CA SER A 152 7.52 22.16 5.25
C SER A 152 8.09 22.99 6.41
N SER A 153 7.72 22.66 7.64
CA SER A 153 8.35 23.22 8.84
C SER A 153 9.60 22.40 9.15
N SER A 154 10.67 23.07 9.46
CA SER A 154 12.06 22.63 9.65
C SER A 154 12.33 21.37 10.49
N ASP A 155 11.32 20.67 10.92
CA ASP A 155 11.40 19.46 11.72
C ASP A 155 10.82 18.28 10.94
N SER A 156 11.73 17.49 10.39
CA SER A 156 11.58 16.10 9.94
C SER A 156 10.38 15.72 9.05
N CYS A 157 10.67 15.02 7.96
CA CYS A 157 9.70 14.25 7.18
C CYS A 157 8.80 13.43 8.12
N SER A 158 7.49 13.51 7.93
CA SER A 158 6.57 12.73 8.73
C SER A 158 5.95 11.62 7.86
N TYR A 159 6.47 10.41 7.96
CA TYR A 159 5.87 9.21 7.38
C TYR A 159 5.17 8.43 8.47
N LYS A 160 4.07 8.95 8.97
CA LYS A 160 3.30 8.36 10.07
C LYS A 160 1.82 8.75 9.97
N ARG A 161 1.00 8.03 10.68
CA ARG A 161 -0.41 8.33 10.84
C ARG A 161 -0.66 9.76 11.29
N VAL A 162 -1.78 10.31 10.87
CA VAL A 162 -2.14 11.70 11.18
C VAL A 162 -3.03 11.81 12.39
N VAL A 163 -4.05 10.97 12.48
CA VAL A 163 -5.08 11.02 13.53
C VAL A 163 -4.65 10.23 14.76
N THR A 164 -4.24 8.98 14.56
CA THR A 164 -3.94 8.05 15.67
C THR A 164 -2.44 7.95 15.98
N LYS A 165 -1.65 8.93 15.57
CA LYS A 165 -0.18 8.93 15.63
C LYS A 165 0.44 8.64 17.00
N GLU A 166 -0.30 8.89 18.07
CA GLU A 166 0.19 8.72 19.46
C GLU A 166 -0.25 7.38 20.09
N THR A 167 -1.12 6.63 19.40
CA THR A 167 -1.71 5.41 19.95
C THR A 167 -1.29 4.19 19.17
N PHE A 168 -0.39 3.37 19.74
CA PHE A 168 -0.09 2.06 19.19
C PHE A 168 -0.94 0.99 19.85
N PRO A 169 -1.42 0.01 19.10
CA PRO A 169 -2.20 -1.07 19.66
C PRO A 169 -1.35 -1.91 20.63
N SER A 170 -1.96 -2.35 21.72
CA SER A 170 -1.33 -3.31 22.62
C SER A 170 -1.05 -4.63 21.92
N PHE A 171 -0.15 -5.46 22.47
CA PHE A 171 0.17 -6.78 21.94
C PHE A 171 -1.09 -7.61 21.60
N TRP A 172 -2.03 -7.72 22.53
CA TRP A 172 -3.25 -8.49 22.32
C TRP A 172 -4.15 -7.90 21.23
N ASN A 173 -4.22 -6.59 21.14
CA ASN A 173 -4.95 -5.93 20.07
C ASN A 173 -4.31 -6.21 18.70
N VAL A 174 -2.98 -6.24 18.61
CA VAL A 174 -2.29 -6.59 17.36
C VAL A 174 -2.59 -8.03 16.96
N VAL A 175 -2.45 -8.98 17.89
CA VAL A 175 -2.64 -10.41 17.61
C VAL A 175 -4.08 -10.74 17.22
N SER A 176 -5.07 -10.06 17.81
CA SER A 176 -6.50 -10.29 17.52
C SER A 176 -7.06 -9.50 16.34
N THR A 177 -6.31 -8.52 15.84
CA THR A 177 -6.78 -7.63 14.76
C THR A 177 -6.64 -8.28 13.39
N LYS A 178 -7.63 -8.05 12.53
CA LYS A 178 -7.51 -8.35 11.10
C LYS A 178 -6.86 -7.17 10.41
N PHE A 179 -5.73 -7.40 9.77
CA PHE A 179 -5.04 -6.44 8.94
C PHE A 179 -5.35 -6.64 7.47
N SER A 180 -5.24 -5.56 6.68
CA SER A 180 -5.10 -5.62 5.23
C SER A 180 -3.92 -4.76 4.81
N LEU A 181 -3.18 -5.22 3.83
CA LEU A 181 -2.01 -4.51 3.28
C LEU A 181 -2.31 -4.00 1.88
N VAL A 182 -2.06 -2.74 1.65
CA VAL A 182 -1.96 -2.17 0.29
C VAL A 182 -0.49 -1.89 -0.01
N THR A 183 -0.01 -2.40 -1.14
CA THR A 183 1.33 -2.13 -1.65
C THR A 183 1.27 -1.72 -3.10
N ASN A 184 2.08 -0.73 -3.48
CA ASN A 184 2.10 -0.20 -4.84
C ASN A 184 3.42 -0.54 -5.54
N TRP A 185 3.34 -1.40 -6.54
CA TRP A 185 4.45 -1.84 -7.37
C TRP A 185 4.44 -1.20 -8.76
N SER A 186 3.59 -0.20 -9.00
CA SER A 186 3.48 0.44 -10.32
C SER A 186 4.77 1.11 -10.80
N SER A 187 5.67 1.49 -9.88
CA SER A 187 6.99 2.04 -10.19
C SER A 187 8.04 0.99 -10.51
N PHE A 188 7.78 -0.30 -10.28
CA PHE A 188 8.72 -1.39 -10.56
C PHE A 188 8.56 -1.96 -11.98
N ALA A 189 7.61 -1.46 -12.75
CA ALA A 189 7.46 -1.87 -14.15
C ALA A 189 8.72 -1.51 -14.95
N MET A 190 9.43 -2.52 -15.42
CA MET A 190 10.54 -2.34 -16.35
C MET A 190 10.01 -2.39 -17.78
N PRO A 191 10.57 -1.57 -18.69
CA PRO A 191 10.25 -1.70 -20.10
C PRO A 191 10.69 -3.08 -20.60
N ASN A 192 9.92 -3.63 -21.53
CA ASN A 192 10.32 -4.86 -22.22
C ASN A 192 11.65 -4.63 -22.97
N ILE A 193 12.65 -5.44 -22.63
CA ILE A 193 13.99 -5.37 -23.24
C ILE A 193 14.22 -6.46 -24.27
N ILE A 194 13.23 -7.30 -24.58
CA ILE A 194 13.35 -8.36 -25.58
C ILE A 194 13.08 -7.75 -26.94
N GLU A 195 14.10 -7.74 -27.79
CA GLU A 195 14.00 -7.19 -29.14
C GLU A 195 12.94 -7.94 -29.95
N GLY A 196 12.10 -7.18 -30.67
CA GLY A 196 11.01 -7.74 -31.49
C GLY A 196 9.77 -8.17 -30.70
N CYS A 197 9.77 -8.06 -29.37
CA CYS A 197 8.61 -8.34 -28.54
C CYS A 197 7.91 -7.04 -28.10
N VAL A 198 6.58 -7.10 -28.04
CA VAL A 198 5.75 -6.04 -27.45
C VAL A 198 5.17 -6.58 -26.15
N GLU A 199 5.30 -5.81 -25.08
CA GLU A 199 4.67 -6.13 -23.81
C GLU A 199 3.16 -5.91 -23.93
N ASP A 200 2.39 -6.98 -23.82
CA ASP A 200 0.92 -6.91 -23.83
C ASP A 200 0.39 -6.74 -22.40
N LEU A 201 0.86 -7.58 -21.49
CA LEU A 201 0.42 -7.58 -20.11
C LEU A 201 1.57 -7.94 -19.17
N HIS A 202 1.71 -7.16 -18.12
CA HIS A 202 2.59 -7.43 -16.99
C HIS A 202 1.77 -7.62 -15.71
N PHE A 203 2.09 -8.64 -14.92
CA PHE A 203 1.46 -8.86 -13.62
C PHE A 203 2.42 -9.52 -12.62
N PRO A 204 2.32 -9.16 -11.33
CA PRO A 204 3.13 -9.79 -10.29
C PRO A 204 2.66 -11.22 -10.03
N LEU A 205 3.59 -12.12 -9.80
CA LEU A 205 3.26 -13.46 -9.33
C LEU A 205 3.19 -13.45 -7.79
N VAL A 206 1.98 -13.61 -7.27
CA VAL A 206 1.72 -13.79 -5.84
C VAL A 206 1.19 -15.19 -5.60
N LEU A 207 1.85 -15.94 -4.72
CA LEU A 207 1.40 -17.29 -4.40
C LEU A 207 0.32 -17.25 -3.32
N PRO A 208 -0.81 -17.96 -3.53
CA PRO A 208 -1.86 -18.06 -2.52
C PRO A 208 -1.31 -18.56 -1.17
N GLY A 209 -1.75 -17.95 -0.08
CA GLY A 209 -1.36 -18.37 1.28
C GLY A 209 0.02 -17.93 1.75
N THR A 210 0.83 -17.29 0.91
CA THR A 210 2.16 -16.78 1.33
C THR A 210 2.07 -15.53 2.18
N VAL A 211 0.95 -14.82 2.12
CA VAL A 211 0.71 -13.61 2.90
C VAL A 211 -0.24 -13.93 4.06
N PRO A 212 0.08 -13.54 5.29
CA PRO A 212 -0.67 -13.91 6.49
C PRO A 212 -2.03 -13.20 6.62
N PHE A 213 -2.28 -12.17 5.84
CA PHE A 213 -3.48 -11.34 5.84
C PHE A 213 -3.84 -10.91 4.40
N PRO A 214 -5.07 -10.42 4.18
CA PRO A 214 -5.48 -9.86 2.89
C PRO A 214 -4.50 -8.81 2.37
N MET A 215 -4.11 -8.94 1.11
CA MET A 215 -3.17 -8.03 0.47
C MET A 215 -3.70 -7.58 -0.88
N PHE A 216 -3.53 -6.30 -1.15
CA PHE A 216 -3.81 -5.66 -2.43
C PHE A 216 -2.49 -5.16 -3.04
N VAL A 217 -2.13 -5.66 -4.19
CA VAL A 217 -0.96 -5.20 -4.94
C VAL A 217 -1.44 -4.38 -6.12
N VAL A 218 -1.20 -3.08 -6.07
CA VAL A 218 -1.42 -2.18 -7.21
C VAL A 218 -0.17 -2.22 -8.08
N PHE A 219 -0.32 -2.49 -9.36
CA PHE A 219 0.82 -2.60 -10.26
C PHE A 219 0.52 -1.97 -11.64
N ARG A 220 1.57 -1.76 -12.43
CA ARG A 220 1.43 -1.30 -13.81
C ARG A 220 1.30 -2.53 -14.71
N ALA A 221 0.13 -2.73 -15.29
CA ALA A 221 -0.16 -3.88 -16.13
C ALA A 221 0.26 -3.70 -17.60
N GLY A 222 0.54 -2.48 -18.02
CA GLY A 222 0.94 -2.10 -19.37
C GLY A 222 0.86 -0.60 -19.58
N ALA A 223 1.02 -0.13 -20.80
CA ALA A 223 0.90 1.29 -21.13
C ALA A 223 -0.52 1.80 -20.84
N GLY A 224 -0.64 2.71 -19.88
CA GLY A 224 -1.94 3.29 -19.49
C GLY A 224 -2.88 2.37 -18.73
N LYS A 225 -2.44 1.17 -18.31
CA LYS A 225 -3.23 0.23 -17.51
C LYS A 225 -2.64 0.07 -16.11
N LEU A 226 -3.48 0.16 -15.10
CA LEU A 226 -3.20 -0.32 -13.75
C LEU A 226 -3.83 -1.70 -13.56
N GLY A 227 -3.14 -2.55 -12.82
CA GLY A 227 -3.64 -3.83 -12.36
C GLY A 227 -3.77 -3.83 -10.84
N LEU A 228 -4.69 -4.63 -10.35
CA LEU A 228 -4.86 -4.97 -8.96
C LEU A 228 -4.78 -6.49 -8.81
N CYS A 229 -3.88 -6.95 -7.94
CA CYS A 229 -3.77 -8.36 -7.56
C CYS A 229 -4.26 -8.49 -6.12
N TYR A 230 -5.20 -9.40 -5.86
CA TYR A 230 -5.82 -9.55 -4.54
C TYR A 230 -6.43 -10.95 -4.37
N ALA A 231 -6.70 -11.36 -3.13
CA ALA A 231 -7.54 -12.52 -2.86
C ALA A 231 -9.01 -12.06 -2.77
N PRO A 232 -9.98 -12.72 -3.44
CA PRO A 232 -11.38 -12.28 -3.46
C PRO A 232 -12.02 -12.18 -2.08
N ASP A 233 -11.62 -13.02 -1.13
CA ASP A 233 -12.05 -12.96 0.27
C ASP A 233 -11.47 -11.78 1.05
N ALA A 234 -10.53 -11.04 0.46
CA ALA A 234 -10.02 -9.80 1.02
C ALA A 234 -11.04 -8.65 0.93
N ILE A 235 -11.95 -8.73 -0.02
CA ILE A 235 -13.03 -7.77 -0.21
C ILE A 235 -14.25 -8.31 0.50
N SER A 236 -14.73 -7.63 1.53
CA SER A 236 -15.95 -8.06 2.19
C SER A 236 -17.15 -7.79 1.28
N GLY A 237 -17.71 -8.87 0.87
CA GLY A 237 -19.05 -8.88 0.28
C GLY A 237 -20.12 -8.87 1.37
N ASP A 238 -20.13 -7.87 2.25
CA ASP A 238 -21.30 -7.61 3.07
C ASP A 238 -22.35 -7.08 2.12
N GLY A 239 -23.13 -8.03 1.61
CA GLY A 239 -24.24 -7.84 0.68
C GLY A 239 -25.36 -6.99 1.29
N ASN A 240 -25.04 -5.78 1.68
CA ASN A 240 -26.03 -4.74 1.88
C ASN A 240 -26.41 -4.18 0.50
N GLY A 241 -27.27 -4.90 -0.14
CA GLY A 241 -28.44 -4.46 -0.89
C GLY A 241 -28.29 -3.57 -2.14
N ASP A 242 -27.15 -3.00 -2.46
CA ASP A 242 -27.10 -1.93 -3.46
C ASP A 242 -26.66 -2.34 -4.87
N GLY A 243 -26.72 -3.63 -5.19
CA GLY A 243 -26.51 -4.10 -6.57
C GLY A 243 -25.08 -3.90 -7.11
N VAL A 244 -24.12 -3.52 -6.26
CA VAL A 244 -22.72 -3.40 -6.60
C VAL A 244 -22.13 -4.81 -6.71
N ASP A 245 -21.56 -5.15 -7.86
CA ASP A 245 -20.89 -6.43 -8.03
C ASP A 245 -19.77 -6.57 -6.97
N ALA A 246 -20.04 -7.43 -5.98
CA ALA A 246 -19.11 -7.69 -4.88
C ALA A 246 -17.74 -8.21 -5.36
N ARG A 247 -17.65 -8.61 -6.63
CA ARG A 247 -16.43 -9.13 -7.25
C ARG A 247 -15.56 -8.05 -7.90
N ASP A 248 -16.15 -6.91 -8.30
CA ASP A 248 -15.36 -5.80 -8.85
C ASP A 248 -14.77 -4.98 -7.69
N PRO A 249 -13.44 -5.01 -7.47
CA PRO A 249 -12.79 -4.27 -6.39
C PRO A 249 -12.90 -2.76 -6.55
N PHE A 250 -13.24 -2.28 -7.74
CA PHE A 250 -13.40 -0.86 -8.07
C PHE A 250 -14.87 -0.42 -8.10
N ALA A 251 -15.82 -1.35 -7.89
CA ALA A 251 -17.23 -1.02 -7.85
C ALA A 251 -17.54 -0.03 -6.72
N GLY A 252 -18.23 1.06 -7.04
CA GLY A 252 -18.56 2.14 -6.09
C GLY A 252 -17.40 3.10 -5.82
N LEU A 253 -16.25 2.98 -6.49
CA LEU A 253 -15.17 3.95 -6.35
C LEU A 253 -15.64 5.36 -6.75
N ALA A 254 -16.47 5.51 -7.76
CA ALA A 254 -17.03 6.80 -8.16
C ALA A 254 -17.89 7.44 -7.07
N ASP A 255 -18.66 6.64 -6.32
CA ASP A 255 -19.56 7.12 -5.26
C ASP A 255 -18.80 7.46 -3.96
N PHE A 256 -17.65 6.86 -3.76
CA PHE A 256 -16.74 7.16 -2.64
C PHE A 256 -16.23 8.61 -2.65
N LEU A 257 -16.48 9.31 -3.72
CA LEU A 257 -15.80 10.50 -4.18
C LEU A 257 -16.72 11.75 -4.13
N VAL A 258 -17.94 11.59 -3.73
CA VAL A 258 -18.92 12.64 -3.46
C VAL A 258 -19.02 12.87 -1.96
#